data_eead1de630a1ca0a70551995df35c491
#
_entry.id   eead1de630a1ca0a70551995df35c491
#
_cell.length_a   1.000
_cell.length_b   1.000
_cell.length_c   1.000
_cell.angle_alpha   90.00
_cell.angle_beta   90.00
_cell.angle_gamma   90.00
#
_symmetry.space_group_name_H-M   'P 1'
#
loop_
_entity.id
_entity.type
_entity.pdbx_description
1 polymer ?
#
loop_
_entity_poly.entity_id
_entity_poly.type
_entity_poly.pdbx_seq_one_letter_code
_entity_poly.pdbx_strand_id
1 'polypeptide(L)'
;MNQAVFRSNLTKIIILSVLALAAATAYMLTDVNFANEKLFLYAMKIRTPKLIVMILTAFAIGGASIVFQSVINNRIVTPCLLGMNSLYTLIHTAVVFFAGSSSILAANANLSFAADLIIMGVTATLIYSYFFKKTKHNVL
;
A
#
# COMPACT_ATOMS: atom_id res chain seq x y z
N MET A 1 -10.28 12.35 29.34
CA MET A 1 -9.14 12.07 28.45
C MET A 1 -7.97 12.93 28.93
N ASN A 2 -6.88 12.32 29.40
CA ASN A 2 -5.78 13.01 30.09
C ASN A 2 -5.08 13.99 29.13
N GLN A 3 -5.07 15.28 29.43
CA GLN A 3 -4.45 16.32 28.58
C GLN A 3 -2.96 16.04 28.29
N ALA A 4 -2.24 15.41 29.20
CA ALA A 4 -0.85 15.01 29.02
C ALA A 4 -0.67 13.96 27.90
N VAL A 5 -1.56 12.96 27.84
CA VAL A 5 -1.54 11.93 26.79
C VAL A 5 -1.90 12.52 25.44
N PHE A 6 -2.85 13.43 25.39
CA PHE A 6 -3.22 14.13 24.16
C PHE A 6 -2.07 14.98 23.61
N ARG A 7 -1.41 15.76 24.47
CA ARG A 7 -0.23 16.57 24.10
C ARG A 7 0.92 15.71 23.59
N SER A 8 1.21 14.57 24.25
CA SER A 8 2.27 13.65 23.83
C SER A 8 1.95 13.05 22.44
N ASN A 9 0.71 12.67 22.19
CA ASN A 9 0.32 12.12 20.88
C ASN A 9 0.34 13.19 19.78
N LEU A 10 -0.09 14.42 20.09
CA LEU A 10 -0.03 15.54 19.16
C LEU A 10 1.42 15.85 18.75
N THR A 11 2.34 15.89 19.71
CA THR A 11 3.76 16.11 19.43
C THR A 11 4.34 15.03 18.51
N LYS A 12 4.00 13.75 18.72
CA LYS A 12 4.44 12.64 17.86
C LYS A 12 3.90 12.81 16.43
N ILE A 13 2.64 13.18 16.28
CA ILE A 13 2.03 13.41 14.95
C ILE A 13 2.72 14.56 14.24
N ILE A 14 2.99 15.67 14.93
CA ILE A 14 3.69 16.82 14.36
C ILE A 14 5.10 16.43 13.91
N ILE A 15 5.87 15.73 14.74
CA ILE A 15 7.22 15.26 14.39
C ILE A 15 7.18 14.36 13.15
N LEU A 16 6.25 13.39 13.11
CA LEU A 16 6.11 12.50 11.96
C LEU A 16 5.70 13.26 10.67
N SER A 17 4.80 14.25 10.80
CA SER A 17 4.39 15.07 9.66
C SER A 17 5.54 15.93 9.12
N VAL A 18 6.34 16.52 10.01
CA VAL A 18 7.53 17.30 9.61
C VAL A 18 8.56 16.41 8.94
N LEU A 19 8.79 15.20 9.46
CA LEU A 19 9.72 14.24 8.89
C LEU A 19 9.25 13.74 7.52
N ALA A 20 7.95 13.50 7.35
CA ALA A 20 7.36 13.12 6.07
C ALA A 20 7.48 14.25 5.02
N LEU A 21 7.24 15.50 5.42
CA LEU A 21 7.42 16.67 4.54
C LEU A 21 8.89 16.85 4.16
N ALA A 22 9.82 16.69 5.10
CA ALA A 22 11.25 16.75 4.82
C ALA A 22 11.69 15.66 3.84
N ALA A 23 11.20 14.43 4.01
CA ALA A 23 11.47 13.33 3.10
C ALA A 23 10.88 13.58 1.69
N ALA A 24 9.67 14.11 1.59
CA ALA A 24 9.03 14.46 0.33
C ALA A 24 9.79 15.57 -0.41
N THR A 25 10.23 16.63 0.29
CA THR A 25 11.04 17.70 -0.28
C THR A 25 12.41 17.19 -0.72
N ALA A 26 13.07 16.37 0.09
CA ALA A 26 14.32 15.73 -0.26
C ALA A 26 14.18 14.89 -1.53
N TYR A 27 13.12 14.07 -1.64
CA TYR A 27 12.84 13.28 -2.85
C TYR A 27 12.68 14.15 -4.10
N MET A 28 12.00 15.29 -3.97
CA MET A 28 11.80 16.21 -5.10
C MET A 28 13.09 16.91 -5.54
N LEU A 29 14.02 17.16 -4.62
CA LEU A 29 15.25 17.93 -4.87
C LEU A 29 16.48 17.07 -5.20
N THR A 30 16.46 15.76 -4.86
CA THR A 30 17.61 14.87 -5.12
C THR A 30 17.86 14.73 -6.62
N ASP A 31 19.13 14.83 -7.04
CA ASP A 31 19.58 14.70 -8.43
C ASP A 31 18.88 15.62 -9.46
N VAL A 32 18.41 16.77 -9.02
CA VAL A 32 17.79 17.75 -9.91
C VAL A 32 18.84 18.75 -10.38
N ASN A 33 18.96 18.87 -11.70
CA ASN A 33 19.86 19.87 -12.29
C ASN A 33 19.15 21.23 -12.37
N PHE A 34 19.51 22.12 -11.45
CA PHE A 34 18.95 23.47 -11.38
C PHE A 34 19.52 24.42 -12.47
N ALA A 35 20.64 24.07 -13.11
CA ALA A 35 21.26 24.90 -14.13
C ALA A 35 20.54 24.80 -15.50
N ASN A 36 19.74 23.74 -15.71
CA ASN A 36 19.05 23.54 -16.97
C ASN A 36 17.52 23.43 -16.72
N GLU A 37 16.81 24.50 -17.11
CA GLU A 37 15.35 24.60 -16.92
C GLU A 37 14.57 23.47 -17.56
N LYS A 38 14.98 22.96 -18.71
CA LYS A 38 14.30 21.85 -19.39
C LYS A 38 14.43 20.54 -18.62
N LEU A 39 15.61 20.27 -18.06
CA LEU A 39 15.86 19.09 -17.23
C LEU A 39 15.12 19.19 -15.90
N PHE A 40 15.04 20.37 -15.31
CA PHE A 40 14.26 20.63 -14.11
C PHE A 40 12.77 20.33 -14.32
N LEU A 41 12.16 20.90 -15.35
CA LEU A 41 10.75 20.67 -15.67
C LEU A 41 10.45 19.22 -15.98
N TYR A 42 11.34 18.53 -16.70
CA TYR A 42 11.21 17.10 -16.98
C TYR A 42 11.26 16.26 -15.71
N ALA A 43 12.20 16.53 -14.81
CA ALA A 43 12.30 15.86 -13.52
C ALA A 43 11.03 16.05 -12.68
N MET A 44 10.51 17.26 -12.59
CA MET A 44 9.27 17.58 -11.89
C MET A 44 8.07 16.85 -12.48
N LYS A 45 7.94 16.84 -13.80
CA LYS A 45 6.85 16.15 -14.51
C LYS A 45 6.79 14.64 -14.19
N ILE A 46 7.94 14.00 -13.99
CA ILE A 46 8.02 12.57 -13.65
C ILE A 46 7.82 12.33 -12.15
N ARG A 47 8.38 13.18 -11.29
CA ARG A 47 8.40 12.98 -9.85
C ARG A 47 7.10 13.35 -9.16
N THR A 48 6.42 14.39 -9.63
CA THR A 48 5.15 14.81 -9.04
C THR A 48 4.08 13.70 -9.02
N PRO A 49 3.77 13.03 -10.14
CA PRO A 49 2.79 11.94 -10.10
C PRO A 49 3.23 10.78 -9.22
N LYS A 50 4.52 10.45 -9.18
CA LYS A 50 5.06 9.42 -8.30
C LYS A 50 4.86 9.77 -6.83
N LEU A 51 5.12 11.00 -6.44
CA LEU A 51 4.92 11.48 -5.08
C LEU A 51 3.44 11.43 -4.68
N ILE A 52 2.54 11.84 -5.57
CA ILE A 52 1.08 11.75 -5.35
C ILE A 52 0.67 10.29 -5.12
N VAL A 53 1.13 9.38 -5.98
CA VAL A 53 0.84 7.94 -5.83
C VAL A 53 1.40 7.41 -4.51
N MET A 54 2.59 7.79 -4.10
CA MET A 54 3.17 7.38 -2.80
C MET A 54 2.30 7.83 -1.63
N ILE A 55 1.81 9.07 -1.64
CA ILE A 55 0.94 9.60 -0.58
C ILE A 55 -0.40 8.85 -0.56
N LEU A 56 -1.03 8.65 -1.72
CA LEU A 56 -2.29 7.91 -1.82
C LEU A 56 -2.13 6.46 -1.35
N THR A 57 -1.05 5.82 -1.73
CA THR A 57 -0.74 4.44 -1.32
C THR A 57 -0.52 4.33 0.18
N ALA A 58 0.24 5.27 0.77
CA ALA A 58 0.47 5.30 2.21
C ALA A 58 -0.85 5.48 2.98
N PHE A 59 -1.72 6.38 2.51
CA PHE A 59 -3.04 6.60 3.10
C PHE A 59 -3.94 5.36 2.99
N ALA A 60 -3.97 4.72 1.81
CA ALA A 60 -4.75 3.50 1.58
C ALA A 60 -4.28 2.33 2.46
N ILE A 61 -2.97 2.09 2.54
CA ILE A 61 -2.39 1.03 3.39
C ILE A 61 -2.66 1.30 4.87
N GLY A 62 -2.50 2.56 5.31
CA GLY A 62 -2.79 2.96 6.68
C GLY A 62 -4.27 2.74 7.04
N GLY A 63 -5.18 3.20 6.19
CA GLY A 63 -6.61 3.00 6.36
C GLY A 63 -7.02 1.53 6.38
N ALA A 64 -6.54 0.74 5.42
CA ALA A 64 -6.78 -0.70 5.37
C ALA A 64 -6.26 -1.41 6.63
N SER A 65 -5.09 -1.02 7.13
CA SER A 65 -4.51 -1.58 8.35
C SER A 65 -5.36 -1.30 9.59
N ILE A 66 -5.89 -0.08 9.73
CA ILE A 66 -6.76 0.30 10.85
C ILE A 66 -8.07 -0.50 10.82
N VAL A 67 -8.71 -0.58 9.65
CA VAL A 67 -9.95 -1.36 9.48
C VAL A 67 -9.69 -2.83 9.81
N PHE A 68 -8.60 -3.39 9.30
CA PHE A 68 -8.25 -4.78 9.53
C PHE A 68 -7.98 -5.08 11.02
N GLN A 69 -7.22 -4.23 11.71
CA GLN A 69 -6.96 -4.33 13.15
C GLN A 69 -8.24 -4.24 13.97
N SER A 70 -9.18 -3.40 13.55
CA SER A 70 -10.48 -3.27 14.19
C SER A 70 -11.33 -4.54 14.06
N VAL A 71 -11.34 -5.16 12.88
CA VAL A 71 -12.09 -6.39 12.60
C VAL A 71 -11.53 -7.58 13.38
N ILE A 72 -10.20 -7.69 13.48
CA ILE A 72 -9.54 -8.80 14.19
C ILE A 72 -9.45 -8.53 15.70
N ASN A 73 -9.75 -7.32 16.14
CA ASN A 73 -9.56 -6.87 17.53
C ASN A 73 -8.12 -7.06 18.03
N ASN A 74 -7.15 -6.93 17.12
CA ASN A 74 -5.73 -7.06 17.43
C ASN A 74 -4.93 -5.95 16.73
N ARG A 75 -4.30 -5.09 17.52
CA ARG A 75 -3.56 -3.91 17.04
C ARG A 75 -2.20 -4.22 16.40
N ILE A 76 -1.70 -5.44 16.56
CA ILE A 76 -0.39 -5.83 16.04
C ILE A 76 -0.51 -6.39 14.63
N VAL A 77 -1.64 -7.01 14.31
CA VAL A 77 -1.83 -7.71 13.04
C VAL A 77 -2.20 -6.72 11.94
N THR A 78 -1.39 -6.69 10.90
CA THR A 78 -1.67 -5.92 9.67
C THR A 78 -1.85 -6.86 8.48
N PRO A 79 -2.52 -6.46 7.40
CA PRO A 79 -2.67 -7.28 6.19
C PRO A 79 -1.32 -7.78 5.64
N CYS A 80 -0.27 -6.97 5.73
CA CYS A 80 1.07 -7.34 5.27
C CYS A 80 1.66 -8.50 6.07
N LEU A 81 1.44 -8.54 7.40
CA LEU A 81 1.91 -9.62 8.27
C LEU A 81 1.22 -10.95 8.01
N LEU A 82 0.01 -10.93 7.47
CA LEU A 82 -0.71 -12.13 7.06
C LEU A 82 -0.29 -12.67 5.68
N GLY A 83 0.75 -12.12 5.09
CA GLY A 83 1.27 -12.61 3.82
C GLY A 83 0.49 -12.15 2.59
N MET A 84 -0.27 -11.05 2.69
CA MET A 84 -1.00 -10.48 1.53
C MET A 84 -0.09 -10.19 0.34
N ASN A 85 1.14 -9.71 0.58
CA ASN A 85 2.11 -9.47 -0.49
C ASN A 85 2.55 -10.76 -1.19
N SER A 86 2.76 -11.82 -0.42
CA SER A 86 3.12 -13.13 -0.99
C SER A 86 1.98 -13.74 -1.78
N LEU A 87 0.75 -13.58 -1.28
CA LEU A 87 -0.46 -14.00 -1.97
C LEU A 87 -0.64 -13.25 -3.30
N TYR A 88 -0.45 -11.93 -3.30
CA TYR A 88 -0.49 -11.13 -4.54
C TYR A 88 0.55 -11.61 -5.55
N THR A 89 1.80 -11.79 -5.13
CA THR A 89 2.88 -12.26 -6.00
C THR A 89 2.57 -13.65 -6.57
N LEU A 90 2.03 -14.56 -5.77
CA LEU A 90 1.62 -15.89 -6.22
C LEU A 90 0.52 -15.82 -7.29
N ILE A 91 -0.53 -15.03 -7.02
CA ILE A 91 -1.66 -14.87 -7.95
C ILE A 91 -1.19 -14.24 -9.25
N HIS A 92 -0.44 -13.15 -9.17
CA HIS A 92 0.09 -12.47 -10.35
C HIS A 92 0.96 -13.40 -11.20
N THR A 93 1.87 -14.14 -10.56
CA THR A 93 2.71 -15.13 -11.26
C THR A 93 1.88 -16.23 -11.90
N ALA A 94 0.86 -16.74 -11.22
CA ALA A 94 -0.03 -17.75 -11.75
C ALA A 94 -0.84 -17.21 -12.95
N VAL A 95 -1.38 -16.00 -12.86
CA VAL A 95 -2.12 -15.37 -13.97
C VAL A 95 -1.21 -15.21 -15.18
N VAL A 96 0.00 -14.70 -15.02
CA VAL A 96 0.96 -14.54 -16.13
C VAL A 96 1.38 -15.89 -16.70
N PHE A 97 1.57 -16.90 -15.86
CA PHE A 97 1.96 -18.24 -16.28
C PHE A 97 0.85 -18.93 -17.10
N PHE A 98 -0.40 -18.91 -16.63
CA PHE A 98 -1.51 -19.57 -17.31
C PHE A 98 -2.05 -18.78 -18.50
N ALA A 99 -2.10 -17.44 -18.42
CA ALA A 99 -2.52 -16.60 -19.51
C ALA A 99 -1.50 -16.53 -20.66
N GLY A 100 -0.23 -16.79 -20.35
CA GLY A 100 0.88 -16.67 -21.29
C GLY A 100 1.32 -15.21 -21.49
N SER A 101 2.61 -15.02 -21.74
CA SER A 101 3.21 -13.69 -21.92
C SER A 101 2.75 -12.95 -23.20
N SER A 102 2.10 -13.65 -24.13
CA SER A 102 1.57 -13.13 -25.41
C SER A 102 0.04 -12.94 -25.41
N SER A 103 -0.63 -13.15 -24.26
CA SER A 103 -2.08 -12.95 -24.18
C SER A 103 -2.46 -11.46 -24.16
N ILE A 104 -3.70 -11.18 -24.58
CA ILE A 104 -4.30 -9.82 -24.52
C ILE A 104 -4.25 -9.27 -23.07
N LEU A 105 -4.32 -10.16 -22.07
CA LEU A 105 -4.20 -9.82 -20.65
C LEU A 105 -2.79 -9.35 -20.29
N ALA A 106 -1.74 -9.98 -20.84
CA ALA A 106 -0.36 -9.56 -20.60
C ALA A 106 0.02 -8.31 -21.42
N ALA A 107 -0.60 -8.13 -22.60
CA ALA A 107 -0.36 -6.97 -23.46
C ALA A 107 -0.95 -5.65 -22.90
N ASN A 108 -2.03 -5.72 -22.11
CA ASN A 108 -2.70 -4.57 -21.50
C ASN A 108 -2.48 -4.52 -19.98
N ALA A 109 -1.56 -3.67 -19.53
CA ALA A 109 -1.24 -3.49 -18.11
C ALA A 109 -2.48 -3.19 -17.24
N ASN A 110 -3.45 -2.43 -17.75
CA ASN A 110 -4.67 -2.09 -17.03
C ASN A 110 -5.61 -3.29 -16.87
N LEU A 111 -5.71 -4.13 -17.91
CA LEU A 111 -6.52 -5.36 -17.88
C LEU A 111 -5.89 -6.40 -16.94
N SER A 112 -4.59 -6.58 -17.01
CA SER A 112 -3.84 -7.46 -16.12
C SER A 112 -4.02 -7.02 -14.65
N PHE A 113 -3.86 -5.73 -14.36
CA PHE A 113 -4.07 -5.19 -13.03
C PHE A 113 -5.51 -5.40 -12.53
N ALA A 114 -6.53 -5.16 -13.37
CA ALA A 114 -7.91 -5.37 -12.98
C ALA A 114 -8.22 -6.86 -12.69
N ALA A 115 -7.69 -7.76 -13.51
CA ALA A 115 -7.82 -9.20 -13.31
C ALA A 115 -7.15 -9.64 -12.00
N ASP A 116 -5.91 -9.23 -11.76
CA ASP A 116 -5.18 -9.51 -10.53
C ASP A 116 -5.94 -9.00 -9.29
N LEU A 117 -6.50 -7.81 -9.35
CA LEU A 117 -7.24 -7.20 -8.26
C LEU A 117 -8.52 -7.99 -7.93
N ILE A 118 -9.27 -8.40 -8.94
CA ILE A 118 -10.49 -9.20 -8.75
C ILE A 118 -10.14 -10.59 -8.20
N ILE A 119 -9.20 -11.28 -8.82
CA ILE A 119 -8.78 -12.63 -8.40
C ILE A 119 -8.22 -12.59 -6.98
N MET A 120 -7.37 -11.60 -6.67
CA MET A 120 -6.82 -11.41 -5.34
C MET A 120 -7.91 -11.12 -4.31
N GLY A 121 -8.86 -10.23 -4.62
CA GLY A 121 -9.96 -9.88 -3.72
C GLY A 121 -10.81 -11.09 -3.35
N VAL A 122 -11.19 -11.88 -4.35
CA VAL A 122 -11.98 -13.12 -4.15
C VAL A 122 -11.17 -14.15 -3.36
N THR A 123 -9.93 -14.43 -3.78
CA THR A 123 -9.07 -15.44 -3.15
C THR A 123 -8.72 -15.08 -1.70
N ALA A 124 -8.34 -13.82 -1.46
CA ALA A 124 -8.07 -13.33 -0.12
C ALA A 124 -9.31 -13.45 0.78
N THR A 125 -10.48 -13.02 0.29
CA THR A 125 -11.73 -13.11 1.06
C THR A 125 -12.07 -14.55 1.42
N LEU A 126 -11.95 -15.49 0.50
CA LEU A 126 -12.20 -16.90 0.75
C LEU A 126 -11.23 -17.51 1.77
N ILE A 127 -9.93 -17.29 1.57
CA ILE A 127 -8.88 -17.82 2.45
C ILE A 127 -9.05 -17.26 3.87
N TYR A 128 -9.16 -15.96 4.02
CA TYR A 128 -9.25 -15.33 5.35
C TYR A 128 -10.59 -15.64 6.02
N SER A 129 -11.70 -15.67 5.28
CA SER A 129 -12.99 -16.08 5.82
C SER A 129 -12.95 -17.51 6.35
N TYR A 130 -12.31 -18.43 5.63
CA TYR A 130 -12.13 -19.80 6.08
C TYR A 130 -11.27 -19.90 7.37
N PHE A 131 -10.13 -19.20 7.39
CA PHE A 131 -9.26 -19.19 8.57
C PHE A 131 -9.94 -18.59 9.79
N PHE A 132 -10.61 -17.46 9.66
CA PHE A 132 -11.30 -16.82 10.78
C PHE A 132 -12.49 -17.62 11.28
N LYS A 133 -13.23 -18.26 10.38
CA LYS A 133 -14.33 -19.15 10.78
C LYS A 133 -13.84 -20.35 11.57
N LYS A 134 -12.70 -20.93 11.19
CA LYS A 134 -12.10 -22.09 11.88
C LYS A 134 -11.48 -21.68 13.22
N THR A 135 -10.90 -20.50 13.33
CA THR A 135 -10.24 -20.02 14.56
C THR A 135 -11.26 -19.63 15.64
N LYS A 136 -12.44 -19.11 15.27
CA LYS A 136 -13.52 -18.84 16.24
C LYS A 136 -13.98 -20.07 17.03
N HIS A 137 -13.77 -21.25 16.52
CA HIS A 137 -14.13 -22.51 17.20
C HIS A 137 -13.08 -22.99 18.22
N ASN A 138 -11.87 -22.43 18.22
CA ASN A 138 -10.75 -22.89 19.07
C ASN A 138 -10.33 -21.86 20.14
N VAL A 139 -11.08 -20.79 20.35
CA VAL A 139 -10.78 -19.70 21.30
C VAL A 139 -11.94 -19.52 22.28
N LEU A 140 -12.53 -20.61 22.71
CA LEU A 140 -13.38 -20.69 23.90
C LEU A 140 -12.79 -21.70 24.85
#